data_f0097e5f13f7ab7762d49b89a16b22b4
#
_entry.id   f0097e5f13f7ab7762d49b89a16b22b4
#
_cell.length_a   1.000
_cell.length_b   1.000
_cell.length_c   1.000
_cell.angle_alpha   90.00
_cell.angle_beta   90.00
_cell.angle_gamma   90.00
#
_symmetry.space_group_name_H-M   'P 1'
#
loop_
_entity.id
_entity.type
_entity.pdbx_description
1 polymer ?
#
loop_
_entity_poly.entity_id
_entity_poly.type
_entity_poly.pdbx_seq_one_letter_code
_entity_poly.pdbx_strand_id
1 'polypeptide(L)'
;MNIVKYNQENLNEVRSFVESLSDEQYKIPLDILSGSSIAQHVRHILEFYVCLIRARAIGVVCYDERERNPKIETDRAFALVVVDNVVLALAEIKSDSTLKLKADFSPEGGNQTILETSLFRELAYDLEHSIHHQAIIKIAVKNLNSEYALNENFGVARSTIRFRE
;
A
#
# COMPACT_ATOMS: atom_id res chain seq x y z
N MET A 1 7.85 18.87 -1.98
CA MET A 1 7.29 18.31 -3.17
C MET A 1 6.12 17.40 -2.85
N ASN A 2 5.03 17.52 -3.60
CA ASN A 2 3.75 17.01 -3.16
C ASN A 2 3.60 15.48 -3.16
N ILE A 3 4.21 14.75 -4.13
CA ILE A 3 3.97 13.30 -4.22
C ILE A 3 4.48 12.51 -3.00
N VAL A 4 5.64 12.83 -2.47
CA VAL A 4 6.17 12.20 -1.25
C VAL A 4 5.23 12.46 -0.08
N LYS A 5 4.83 13.73 0.11
CA LYS A 5 3.91 14.13 1.18
C LYS A 5 2.57 13.38 1.09
N TYR A 6 1.99 13.26 -0.10
CA TYR A 6 0.72 12.56 -0.29
C TYR A 6 0.82 11.06 0.03
N ASN A 7 1.95 10.42 -0.28
CA ASN A 7 2.21 9.04 0.11
C ASN A 7 2.34 8.90 1.64
N GLN A 8 3.04 9.83 2.30
CA GLN A 8 3.16 9.84 3.77
C GLN A 8 1.79 10.05 4.44
N GLU A 9 0.97 11.00 3.96
CA GLU A 9 -0.39 11.23 4.46
C GLU A 9 -1.25 9.97 4.31
N ASN A 10 -1.21 9.32 3.15
CA ASN A 10 -1.95 8.08 2.88
C ASN A 10 -1.51 6.94 3.81
N LEU A 11 -0.20 6.76 4.01
CA LEU A 11 0.32 5.75 4.92
C LEU A 11 -0.03 6.04 6.38
N ASN A 12 -0.08 7.31 6.80
CA ASN A 12 -0.55 7.69 8.13
C ASN A 12 -2.06 7.40 8.31
N GLU A 13 -2.87 7.52 7.25
CA GLU A 13 -4.27 7.05 7.28
C GLU A 13 -4.33 5.52 7.48
N VAL A 14 -3.52 4.76 6.76
CA VAL A 14 -3.41 3.30 6.94
C VAL A 14 -2.94 2.95 8.36
N ARG A 15 -1.94 3.66 8.87
CA ARG A 15 -1.43 3.49 10.23
C ARG A 15 -2.52 3.67 11.28
N SER A 16 -3.21 4.81 11.23
CA SER A 16 -4.29 5.14 12.17
C SER A 16 -5.42 4.10 12.11
N PHE A 17 -5.73 3.63 10.91
CA PHE A 17 -6.72 2.58 10.72
C PHE A 17 -6.26 1.25 11.35
N VAL A 18 -5.04 0.79 11.07
CA VAL A 18 -4.50 -0.45 11.66
C VAL A 18 -4.43 -0.36 13.18
N GLU A 19 -4.06 0.79 13.73
CA GLU A 19 -4.00 1.03 15.17
C GLU A 19 -5.38 0.92 15.85
N SER A 20 -6.44 1.30 15.15
CA SER A 20 -7.83 1.25 15.66
C SER A 20 -8.46 -0.15 15.66
N LEU A 21 -7.84 -1.13 14.99
CA LEU A 21 -8.33 -2.52 14.97
C LEU A 21 -7.84 -3.31 16.18
N SER A 22 -8.65 -4.29 16.61
CA SER A 22 -8.13 -5.37 17.46
C SER A 22 -7.25 -6.32 16.65
N ASP A 23 -6.42 -7.11 17.34
CA ASP A 23 -5.58 -8.13 16.70
C ASP A 23 -6.43 -9.19 15.98
N GLU A 24 -7.61 -9.50 16.51
CA GLU A 24 -8.56 -10.42 15.88
C GLU A 24 -9.14 -9.82 14.60
N GLN A 25 -9.68 -8.58 14.65
CA GLN A 25 -10.22 -7.88 13.48
C GLN A 25 -9.18 -7.73 12.35
N TYR A 26 -7.92 -7.54 12.73
CA TYR A 26 -6.82 -7.41 11.77
C TYR A 26 -6.59 -8.69 10.98
N LYS A 27 -6.64 -9.86 11.66
CA LYS A 27 -6.18 -11.15 11.11
C LYS A 27 -7.29 -12.08 10.63
N ILE A 28 -8.55 -11.83 11.03
CA ILE A 28 -9.63 -12.74 10.70
C ILE A 28 -9.86 -12.83 9.19
N PRO A 29 -9.91 -14.05 8.60
CA PRO A 29 -10.31 -14.22 7.21
C PRO A 29 -11.77 -13.84 7.01
N LEU A 30 -12.08 -13.19 5.89
CA LEU A 30 -13.43 -12.70 5.59
C LEU A 30 -13.93 -13.25 4.25
N ASP A 31 -15.12 -13.80 4.24
CA ASP A 31 -15.76 -14.34 3.02
C ASP A 31 -15.90 -13.27 1.93
N ILE A 32 -16.22 -12.02 2.32
CA ILE A 32 -16.32 -10.89 1.40
C ILE A 32 -14.99 -10.55 0.73
N LEU A 33 -13.87 -11.00 1.29
CA LEU A 33 -12.52 -10.89 0.72
C LEU A 33 -12.03 -12.22 0.11
N SER A 34 -12.95 -13.13 -0.20
CA SER A 34 -12.61 -14.48 -0.72
C SER A 34 -11.64 -15.24 0.20
N GLY A 35 -11.82 -15.12 1.51
CA GLY A 35 -10.98 -15.75 2.52
C GLY A 35 -9.71 -14.99 2.89
N SER A 36 -9.44 -13.84 2.29
CA SER A 36 -8.34 -12.97 2.70
C SER A 36 -8.70 -12.17 3.96
N SER A 37 -7.68 -11.69 4.67
CA SER A 37 -7.84 -10.80 5.83
C SER A 37 -7.51 -9.35 5.50
N ILE A 38 -7.93 -8.41 6.36
CA ILE A 38 -7.48 -7.01 6.29
C ILE A 38 -5.95 -6.94 6.35
N ALA A 39 -5.33 -7.75 7.20
CA ALA A 39 -3.88 -7.83 7.37
C ALA A 39 -3.13 -8.17 6.06
N GLN A 40 -3.68 -9.06 5.24
CA GLN A 40 -3.09 -9.41 3.95
C GLN A 40 -3.11 -8.24 2.97
N HIS A 41 -4.16 -7.42 2.97
CA HIS A 41 -4.21 -6.19 2.17
C HIS A 41 -3.23 -5.13 2.69
N VAL A 42 -3.13 -4.95 4.01
CA VAL A 42 -2.14 -4.05 4.61
C VAL A 42 -0.71 -4.50 4.29
N ARG A 43 -0.41 -5.80 4.42
CA ARG A 43 0.88 -6.36 4.02
C ARG A 43 1.18 -6.04 2.56
N HIS A 44 0.21 -6.25 1.67
CA HIS A 44 0.37 -6.00 0.24
C HIS A 44 0.72 -4.52 -0.05
N ILE A 45 0.02 -3.58 0.57
CA ILE A 45 0.34 -2.15 0.47
C ILE A 45 1.79 -1.91 0.89
N LEU A 46 2.18 -2.35 2.07
CA LEU A 46 3.49 -2.06 2.64
C LEU A 46 4.64 -2.68 1.85
N GLU A 47 4.45 -3.90 1.34
CA GLU A 47 5.44 -4.59 0.52
C GLU A 47 5.75 -3.85 -0.79
N PHE A 48 4.79 -3.15 -1.39
CA PHE A 48 5.00 -2.31 -2.57
C PHE A 48 5.93 -1.14 -2.24
N TYR A 49 5.64 -0.40 -1.18
CA TYR A 49 6.52 0.70 -0.73
C TYR A 49 7.92 0.22 -0.34
N VAL A 50 8.04 -0.89 0.39
CA VAL A 50 9.35 -1.48 0.75
C VAL A 50 10.14 -1.86 -0.51
N CYS A 51 9.47 -2.46 -1.50
CA CYS A 51 10.07 -2.80 -2.79
C CYS A 51 10.61 -1.55 -3.51
N LEU A 52 9.79 -0.49 -3.62
CA LEU A 52 10.18 0.76 -4.27
C LEU A 52 11.33 1.47 -3.55
N ILE A 53 11.31 1.52 -2.21
CA ILE A 53 12.40 2.12 -1.42
C ILE A 53 13.72 1.39 -1.66
N ARG A 54 13.70 0.05 -1.70
CA ARG A 54 14.90 -0.76 -2.01
C ARG A 54 15.38 -0.54 -3.46
N ALA A 55 14.46 -0.39 -4.39
CA ALA A 55 14.76 -0.18 -5.81
C ALA A 55 15.57 1.11 -6.07
N ARG A 56 15.49 2.12 -5.21
CA ARG A 56 16.29 3.36 -5.31
C ARG A 56 17.79 3.12 -5.38
N ALA A 57 18.28 2.14 -4.65
CA ALA A 57 19.72 1.80 -4.64
C ALA A 57 20.14 0.94 -5.84
N ILE A 58 19.18 0.22 -6.44
CA ILE A 58 19.42 -0.78 -7.50
C ILE A 58 19.16 -0.17 -8.87
N GLY A 59 18.25 0.82 -8.97
CA GLY A 59 17.81 1.43 -10.23
C GLY A 59 16.72 0.64 -10.97
N VAL A 60 16.26 -0.49 -10.41
CA VAL A 60 15.22 -1.34 -10.99
C VAL A 60 14.20 -1.70 -9.92
N VAL A 61 12.93 -1.49 -10.21
CA VAL A 61 11.82 -1.97 -9.38
C VAL A 61 11.16 -3.17 -10.05
N CYS A 62 10.86 -4.23 -9.27
CA CYS A 62 10.11 -5.40 -9.71
C CYS A 62 9.12 -5.80 -8.61
N TYR A 63 7.87 -5.39 -8.75
CA TYR A 63 6.86 -5.70 -7.75
C TYR A 63 6.49 -7.19 -7.72
N ASP A 64 6.64 -7.90 -8.82
CA ASP A 64 6.37 -9.33 -8.92
C ASP A 64 7.36 -10.14 -8.06
N GLU A 65 8.62 -9.72 -8.00
CA GLU A 65 9.71 -10.34 -7.23
C GLU A 65 9.88 -9.71 -5.83
N ARG A 66 8.92 -8.89 -5.37
CA ARG A 66 9.01 -8.26 -4.04
C ARG A 66 9.10 -9.32 -2.94
N GLU A 67 9.89 -9.05 -1.94
CA GLU A 67 9.96 -9.88 -0.74
C GLU A 67 8.61 -9.85 -0.01
N ARG A 68 8.09 -11.04 0.29
CA ARG A 68 6.86 -11.22 1.07
C ARG A 68 7.21 -11.47 2.52
N ASN A 69 6.67 -10.63 3.41
CA ASN A 69 6.90 -10.71 4.85
C ASN A 69 5.62 -11.09 5.60
N PRO A 70 5.38 -12.39 5.85
CA PRO A 70 4.17 -12.86 6.54
C PRO A 70 4.01 -12.28 7.96
N LYS A 71 5.09 -11.79 8.58
CA LYS A 71 5.00 -11.18 9.90
C LYS A 71 4.13 -9.92 9.90
N ILE A 72 4.06 -9.19 8.79
CA ILE A 72 3.20 -8.00 8.68
C ILE A 72 1.72 -8.39 8.85
N GLU A 73 1.29 -9.54 8.31
CA GLU A 73 -0.11 -9.97 8.42
C GLU A 73 -0.43 -10.72 9.71
N THR A 74 0.57 -11.26 10.39
CA THR A 74 0.36 -12.05 11.61
C THR A 74 0.59 -11.27 12.90
N ASP A 75 1.28 -10.13 12.82
CA ASP A 75 1.64 -9.28 13.96
C ASP A 75 1.30 -7.82 13.64
N ARG A 76 0.16 -7.33 14.16
CA ARG A 76 -0.33 -5.97 13.96
C ARG A 76 0.65 -4.90 14.47
N ALA A 77 1.30 -5.15 15.60
CA ALA A 77 2.29 -4.23 16.15
C ALA A 77 3.51 -4.12 15.24
N PHE A 78 3.94 -5.23 14.65
CA PHE A 78 5.01 -5.24 13.65
C PHE A 78 4.60 -4.49 12.37
N ALA A 79 3.35 -4.64 11.92
CA ALA A 79 2.85 -3.87 10.78
C ALA A 79 2.95 -2.36 11.01
N LEU A 80 2.60 -1.86 12.19
CA LEU A 80 2.74 -0.45 12.56
C LEU A 80 4.20 0.02 12.51
N VAL A 81 5.14 -0.80 12.99
CA VAL A 81 6.59 -0.51 12.88
C VAL A 81 7.02 -0.41 11.41
N VAL A 82 6.51 -1.29 10.54
CA VAL A 82 6.85 -1.24 9.11
C VAL A 82 6.29 0.03 8.46
N VAL A 83 5.04 0.44 8.79
CA VAL A 83 4.48 1.71 8.31
C VAL A 83 5.37 2.88 8.71
N ASP A 84 5.74 2.97 9.99
CA ASP A 84 6.57 4.06 10.51
C ASP A 84 7.93 4.12 9.79
N ASN A 85 8.58 2.98 9.57
CA ASN A 85 9.84 2.88 8.83
C ASN A 85 9.70 3.33 7.36
N VAL A 86 8.61 2.95 6.70
CA VAL A 86 8.33 3.40 5.32
C VAL A 86 8.12 4.91 5.27
N VAL A 87 7.32 5.48 6.18
CA VAL A 87 7.08 6.94 6.27
C VAL A 87 8.39 7.71 6.48
N LEU A 88 9.27 7.21 7.36
CA LEU A 88 10.60 7.79 7.58
C LEU A 88 11.49 7.70 6.33
N ALA A 89 11.51 6.55 5.66
CA ALA A 89 12.31 6.37 4.44
C ALA A 89 11.82 7.27 3.30
N LEU A 90 10.50 7.49 3.18
CA LEU A 90 9.93 8.44 2.23
C LEU A 90 10.36 9.88 2.52
N ALA A 91 10.50 10.28 3.78
CA ALA A 91 10.96 11.62 4.16
C ALA A 91 12.37 11.96 3.63
N GLU A 92 13.21 10.93 3.39
CA GLU A 92 14.55 11.08 2.83
C GLU A 92 14.58 11.28 1.31
N ILE A 93 13.43 11.18 0.63
CA ILE A 93 13.32 11.39 -0.81
C ILE A 93 13.20 12.88 -1.10
N LYS A 94 14.26 13.47 -1.67
CA LYS A 94 14.33 14.92 -1.95
C LYS A 94 14.10 15.28 -3.42
N SER A 95 14.34 14.32 -4.33
CA SER A 95 14.22 14.53 -5.78
C SER A 95 13.80 13.26 -6.49
N ASP A 96 13.30 13.42 -7.70
CA ASP A 96 13.03 12.29 -8.59
C ASP A 96 14.34 11.64 -9.07
N SER A 97 14.26 10.39 -9.45
CA SER A 97 15.36 9.65 -10.06
C SER A 97 14.82 8.65 -11.08
N THR A 98 15.57 8.44 -12.14
CA THR A 98 15.26 7.45 -13.17
C THR A 98 15.33 6.04 -12.59
N LEU A 99 14.32 5.23 -12.89
CA LEU A 99 14.23 3.81 -12.58
C LEU A 99 13.83 3.02 -13.82
N LYS A 100 14.01 1.71 -13.77
CA LYS A 100 13.39 0.76 -14.69
C LYS A 100 12.37 -0.07 -13.95
N LEU A 101 11.19 -0.23 -14.53
CA LEU A 101 10.18 -1.17 -14.07
C LEU A 101 10.38 -2.49 -14.81
N LYS A 102 10.66 -3.56 -14.08
CA LYS A 102 10.67 -4.93 -14.56
C LYS A 102 9.36 -5.59 -14.13
N ALA A 103 8.56 -6.08 -15.07
CA ALA A 103 7.29 -6.73 -14.80
C ALA A 103 6.96 -7.78 -15.86
N ASP A 104 6.13 -8.75 -15.49
CA ASP A 104 5.52 -9.69 -16.42
C ASP A 104 4.00 -9.47 -16.42
N PHE A 105 3.47 -9.04 -17.55
CA PHE A 105 2.03 -8.78 -17.72
C PHE A 105 1.29 -9.94 -18.37
N SER A 106 1.99 -11.06 -18.66
CA SER A 106 1.37 -12.24 -19.26
C SER A 106 0.71 -13.12 -18.20
N PRO A 107 -0.47 -13.70 -18.46
CA PRO A 107 -1.12 -14.62 -17.52
C PRO A 107 -0.32 -15.90 -17.28
N GLU A 108 0.42 -16.34 -18.29
CA GLU A 108 1.21 -17.57 -18.26
C GLU A 108 2.59 -17.39 -17.64
N GLY A 109 3.04 -16.14 -17.51
CA GLY A 109 4.40 -15.81 -17.09
C GLY A 109 5.45 -16.02 -18.17
N GLY A 110 6.70 -15.62 -17.90
CA GLY A 110 7.85 -15.82 -18.78
C GLY A 110 8.09 -14.72 -19.81
N ASN A 111 7.27 -13.69 -19.86
CA ASN A 111 7.37 -12.55 -20.79
C ASN A 111 7.76 -11.26 -20.06
N GLN A 112 8.98 -11.22 -19.53
CA GLN A 112 9.46 -10.05 -18.81
C GLN A 112 9.57 -8.83 -19.73
N THR A 113 8.97 -7.73 -19.30
CA THR A 113 9.02 -6.41 -19.93
C THR A 113 9.82 -5.47 -19.05
N ILE A 114 10.66 -4.63 -19.67
CA ILE A 114 11.39 -3.55 -18.98
C ILE A 114 10.88 -2.22 -19.55
N LEU A 115 10.37 -1.37 -18.66
CA LEU A 115 9.86 -0.04 -19.00
C LEU A 115 10.72 1.03 -18.32
N GLU A 116 10.97 2.14 -19.00
CA GLU A 116 11.55 3.33 -18.36
C GLU A 116 10.50 3.98 -17.45
N THR A 117 10.92 4.32 -16.23
CA THR A 117 10.07 4.95 -15.22
C THR A 117 10.88 5.89 -14.34
N SER A 118 10.25 6.49 -13.33
CA SER A 118 10.93 7.28 -12.32
C SER A 118 10.37 6.99 -10.93
N LEU A 119 11.17 7.33 -9.91
CA LEU A 119 10.77 7.16 -8.52
C LEU A 119 9.43 7.85 -8.21
N PHE A 120 9.20 9.05 -8.76
CA PHE A 120 7.95 9.78 -8.51
C PHE A 120 6.76 9.21 -9.26
N ARG A 121 6.99 8.67 -10.45
CA ARG A 121 5.96 7.95 -11.17
C ARG A 121 5.56 6.68 -10.41
N GLU A 122 6.52 5.95 -9.86
CA GLU A 122 6.25 4.76 -9.06
C GLU A 122 5.58 5.12 -7.72
N LEU A 123 5.97 6.21 -7.05
CA LEU A 123 5.24 6.72 -5.87
C LEU A 123 3.79 7.11 -6.19
N ALA A 124 3.52 7.63 -7.38
CA ALA A 124 2.14 7.89 -7.80
C ALA A 124 1.36 6.58 -8.00
N TYR A 125 1.99 5.57 -8.54
CA TYR A 125 1.39 4.23 -8.68
C TYR A 125 1.11 3.60 -7.32
N ASP A 126 2.08 3.59 -6.41
CA ASP A 126 1.93 3.03 -5.06
C ASP A 126 0.82 3.74 -4.27
N LEU A 127 0.68 5.06 -4.43
CA LEU A 127 -0.40 5.83 -3.82
C LEU A 127 -1.78 5.37 -4.31
N GLU A 128 -1.98 5.30 -5.63
CA GLU A 128 -3.26 4.86 -6.22
C GLU A 128 -3.54 3.40 -5.89
N HIS A 129 -2.51 2.55 -5.89
CA HIS A 129 -2.61 1.15 -5.50
C HIS A 129 -2.99 0.98 -4.01
N SER A 130 -2.39 1.79 -3.14
CA SER A 130 -2.75 1.83 -1.72
C SER A 130 -4.22 2.26 -1.53
N ILE A 131 -4.67 3.31 -2.22
CA ILE A 131 -6.07 3.77 -2.18
C ILE A 131 -7.02 2.67 -2.67
N HIS A 132 -6.66 1.93 -3.72
CA HIS A 132 -7.43 0.79 -4.20
C HIS A 132 -7.60 -0.28 -3.10
N HIS A 133 -6.51 -0.67 -2.44
CA HIS A 133 -6.59 -1.64 -1.33
C HIS A 133 -7.33 -1.09 -0.11
N GLN A 134 -7.22 0.20 0.19
CA GLN A 134 -8.01 0.85 1.24
C GLN A 134 -9.52 0.78 0.93
N ALA A 135 -9.94 0.92 -0.33
CA ALA A 135 -11.35 0.77 -0.71
C ALA A 135 -11.86 -0.67 -0.43
N ILE A 136 -11.05 -1.68 -0.72
CA ILE A 136 -11.35 -3.08 -0.39
C ILE A 136 -11.44 -3.28 1.13
N ILE A 137 -10.46 -2.75 1.88
CA ILE A 137 -10.43 -2.78 3.35
C ILE A 137 -11.67 -2.09 3.94
N LYS A 138 -12.12 -0.96 3.35
CA LYS A 138 -13.33 -0.25 3.78
C LYS A 138 -14.58 -1.14 3.70
N ILE A 139 -14.72 -1.91 2.63
CA ILE A 139 -15.82 -2.88 2.47
C ILE A 139 -15.71 -3.96 3.55
N ALA A 140 -14.51 -4.48 3.77
CA ALA A 140 -14.25 -5.54 4.73
C ALA A 140 -14.58 -5.12 6.17
N VAL A 141 -14.11 -3.96 6.61
CA VAL A 141 -14.33 -3.49 7.98
C VAL A 141 -15.79 -3.13 8.23
N LYS A 142 -16.51 -2.61 7.21
CA LYS A 142 -17.95 -2.38 7.30
C LYS A 142 -18.76 -3.68 7.35
N ASN A 143 -18.26 -4.75 6.77
CA ASN A 143 -18.83 -6.08 6.90
C ASN A 143 -18.64 -6.66 8.32
N LEU A 144 -17.47 -6.42 8.93
CA LEU A 144 -17.21 -6.82 10.33
C LEU A 144 -18.06 -6.03 11.33
N ASN A 145 -18.20 -4.74 11.12
CA ASN A 145 -18.99 -3.84 11.96
C ASN A 145 -19.51 -2.67 11.11
N SER A 146 -20.82 -2.64 10.84
CA SER A 146 -21.46 -1.60 10.03
C SER A 146 -21.29 -0.18 10.62
N GLU A 147 -21.18 -0.09 11.95
CA GLU A 147 -21.02 1.17 12.69
C GLU A 147 -19.54 1.62 12.83
N TYR A 148 -18.59 0.86 12.25
CA TYR A 148 -17.20 1.21 12.36
C TYR A 148 -16.93 2.60 11.76
N ALA A 149 -16.42 3.52 12.59
CA ALA A 149 -16.14 4.89 12.19
C ALA A 149 -14.83 4.95 11.36
N LEU A 150 -14.98 5.05 10.05
CA LEU A 150 -13.89 5.35 9.12
C LEU A 150 -13.99 6.80 8.65
N ASN A 151 -12.83 7.41 8.36
CA ASN A 151 -12.81 8.63 7.58
C ASN A 151 -13.57 8.40 6.27
N GLU A 152 -14.47 9.31 5.90
CA GLU A 152 -15.29 9.19 4.69
C GLU A 152 -14.45 9.07 3.41
N ASN A 153 -13.28 9.71 3.42
CA ASN A 153 -12.33 9.73 2.30
C ASN A 153 -11.34 8.55 2.30
N PHE A 154 -11.37 7.68 3.31
CA PHE A 154 -10.54 6.47 3.33
C PHE A 154 -10.89 5.57 2.13
N GLY A 155 -9.88 5.24 1.32
CA GLY A 155 -10.04 4.44 0.10
C GLY A 155 -10.80 5.15 -1.03
N VAL A 156 -10.81 6.50 -1.05
CA VAL A 156 -11.41 7.30 -2.12
C VAL A 156 -10.32 8.01 -2.91
N ALA A 157 -10.36 7.88 -4.25
CA ALA A 157 -9.41 8.57 -5.12
C ALA A 157 -9.45 10.09 -4.91
N ARG A 158 -8.28 10.73 -4.88
CA ARG A 158 -8.14 12.17 -4.61
C ARG A 158 -8.92 13.04 -5.60
N SER A 159 -9.04 12.59 -6.86
CA SER A 159 -9.87 13.25 -7.88
C SER A 159 -11.37 13.20 -7.54
N THR A 160 -11.82 12.07 -6.99
CA THR A 160 -13.22 11.90 -6.56
C THR A 160 -13.56 12.77 -5.36
N ILE A 161 -12.62 12.92 -4.40
CA ILE A 161 -12.79 13.82 -3.26
C ILE A 161 -13.03 15.25 -3.75
N ARG A 162 -12.15 15.76 -4.63
CA ARG A 162 -12.29 17.11 -5.20
C ARG A 162 -13.56 17.33 -6.05
N PHE A 163 -14.12 16.26 -6.61
CA PHE A 163 -15.36 16.36 -7.38
C PHE A 163 -16.60 16.49 -6.46
N ARG A 164 -16.50 16.03 -5.22
CA ARG A 164 -17.60 16.09 -4.23
C ARG A 164 -17.66 17.41 -3.47
N GLU A 165 -16.57 18.19 -3.46
CA GLU A 165 -16.48 19.54 -2.91
C GLU A 165 -17.04 20.57 -3.90
#